data_9eb1cf68d42f094f5d563c35219d302d
#
_entry.id   9eb1cf68d42f094f5d563c35219d302d
#
_cell.length_a   1.000
_cell.length_b   1.000
_cell.length_c   1.000
_cell.angle_alpha   90.00
_cell.angle_beta   90.00
_cell.angle_gamma   90.00
#
_symmetry.space_group_name_H-M   'P 1'
#
loop_
_entity.id
_entity.type
_entity.pdbx_description
1 polymer ?
#
loop_
_entity_poly.entity_id
_entity_poly.type
_entity_poly.pdbx_seq_one_letter_code
_entity_poly.pdbx_strand_id
1 'polypeptide(L)'
;DDMGVDAIETGVTLGLAVDAGILEYGDGKKAYDLLANEMAKGTYLGRILGGGAANLGKLYGLVRVPVVKGQSIPAYEPRAVKGQGVTYVTSTMGADHTAGYAVATNVLNSGGYVDPLKKEGQVDLSRNLQIASAAIDSTGMCIFTAFPALDDPACLPALIDMINARFGANLTIDDVLNLGKNILQTEHDFNLKAGLGKASDRIPEFMKYE
;
A
#
# COMPACT_ATOMS: atom_id res chain seq x y z
N ASP A 1 -11.00 11.33 -8.27
CA ASP A 1 -10.14 11.69 -9.42
C ASP A 1 -10.41 13.11 -9.89
N ASP A 2 -11.65 13.52 -10.23
CA ASP A 2 -11.99 14.84 -10.74
C ASP A 2 -11.55 16.01 -9.83
N MET A 3 -11.39 15.73 -8.54
CA MET A 3 -10.98 16.71 -7.54
C MET A 3 -9.47 16.71 -7.29
N GLY A 4 -8.70 15.86 -7.97
CA GLY A 4 -7.25 15.78 -7.86
C GLY A 4 -6.73 15.26 -6.52
N VAL A 5 -7.49 14.38 -5.85
CA VAL A 5 -7.11 13.77 -4.57
C VAL A 5 -7.07 12.26 -4.67
N ASP A 6 -6.21 11.63 -3.88
CA ASP A 6 -6.15 10.17 -3.76
C ASP A 6 -7.41 9.63 -3.08
N ALA A 7 -8.00 8.57 -3.66
CA ALA A 7 -9.28 8.03 -3.19
C ALA A 7 -9.16 7.29 -1.85
N ILE A 8 -8.06 6.56 -1.63
CA ILE A 8 -7.82 5.80 -0.39
C ILE A 8 -7.55 6.79 0.75
N GLU A 9 -6.60 7.69 0.55
CA GLU A 9 -6.23 8.71 1.52
C GLU A 9 -7.44 9.58 1.92
N THR A 10 -8.25 9.98 0.92
CA THR A 10 -9.46 10.76 1.14
C THR A 10 -10.50 9.98 1.94
N GLY A 11 -10.71 8.69 1.63
CA GLY A 11 -11.65 7.85 2.36
C GLY A 11 -11.29 7.72 3.83
N VAL A 12 -10.02 7.47 4.14
CA VAL A 12 -9.52 7.39 5.52
C VAL A 12 -9.60 8.75 6.22
N THR A 13 -9.27 9.83 5.52
CA THR A 13 -9.38 11.21 6.05
C THR A 13 -10.83 11.55 6.42
N LEU A 14 -11.81 11.17 5.60
CA LEU A 14 -13.23 11.35 5.92
C LEU A 14 -13.65 10.50 7.13
N GLY A 15 -13.14 9.28 7.25
CA GLY A 15 -13.32 8.47 8.46
C GLY A 15 -12.80 9.17 9.72
N LEU A 16 -11.60 9.75 9.66
CA LEU A 16 -11.04 10.55 10.75
C LEU A 16 -11.79 11.87 10.98
N ALA A 17 -12.41 12.45 9.96
CA ALA A 17 -13.26 13.62 10.11
C ALA A 17 -14.50 13.33 10.97
N VAL A 18 -14.97 12.07 11.01
CA VAL A 18 -16.00 11.62 11.95
C VAL A 18 -15.47 11.64 13.39
N ASP A 19 -14.28 11.05 13.61
CA ASP A 19 -13.65 11.05 14.95
C ASP A 19 -13.31 12.47 15.42
N ALA A 20 -13.02 13.38 14.50
CA ALA A 20 -12.77 14.80 14.77
C ALA A 20 -14.06 15.63 15.01
N GLY A 21 -15.25 15.05 14.84
CA GLY A 21 -16.53 15.77 14.97
C GLY A 21 -16.83 16.75 13.83
N ILE A 22 -16.12 16.64 12.70
CA ILE A 22 -16.33 17.46 11.49
C ILE A 22 -17.46 16.90 10.63
N LEU A 23 -17.61 15.58 10.65
CA LEU A 23 -18.58 14.80 9.87
C LEU A 23 -19.31 13.83 10.79
N GLU A 24 -20.61 13.63 10.58
CA GLU A 24 -21.36 12.57 11.24
C GLU A 24 -21.26 11.27 10.43
N TYR A 25 -21.19 10.12 11.14
CA TYR A 25 -21.13 8.81 10.47
C TYR A 25 -22.41 8.57 9.66
N GLY A 26 -22.23 8.23 8.38
CA GLY A 26 -23.33 7.98 7.45
C GLY A 26 -23.85 9.22 6.70
N ASP A 27 -23.37 10.43 7.03
CA ASP A 27 -23.76 11.65 6.29
C ASP A 27 -22.98 11.77 4.97
N GLY A 28 -23.40 11.01 3.98
CA GLY A 28 -22.79 11.05 2.63
C GLY A 28 -22.94 12.39 1.92
N LYS A 29 -24.00 13.16 2.23
CA LYS A 29 -24.20 14.49 1.65
C LYS A 29 -23.16 15.48 2.17
N LYS A 30 -22.92 15.48 3.47
CA LYS A 30 -21.88 16.32 4.08
C LYS A 30 -20.48 15.87 3.65
N ALA A 31 -20.23 14.56 3.54
CA ALA A 31 -18.98 14.03 3.00
C ALA A 31 -18.70 14.55 1.59
N TYR A 32 -19.69 14.50 0.70
CA TYR A 32 -19.57 15.05 -0.65
C TYR A 32 -19.33 16.57 -0.61
N ASP A 33 -20.01 17.31 0.26
CA ASP A 33 -19.82 18.76 0.41
C ASP A 33 -18.39 19.10 0.85
N LEU A 34 -17.82 18.34 1.79
CA LEU A 34 -16.42 18.48 2.20
C LEU A 34 -15.45 18.25 1.04
N LEU A 35 -15.72 17.28 0.17
CA LEU A 35 -14.91 17.05 -1.03
C LEU A 35 -15.04 18.19 -2.05
N ALA A 36 -16.27 18.51 -2.45
CA ALA A 36 -16.54 19.40 -3.57
C ALA A 36 -16.38 20.90 -3.23
N ASN A 37 -16.72 21.29 -2.00
CA ASN A 37 -16.76 22.67 -1.60
C ASN A 37 -15.64 23.09 -0.65
N GLU A 38 -15.01 22.14 0.03
CA GLU A 38 -13.87 22.43 0.90
C GLU A 38 -12.55 21.98 0.23
N MET A 39 -12.35 20.66 0.01
CA MET A 39 -11.08 20.14 -0.50
C MET A 39 -10.78 20.63 -1.92
N ALA A 40 -11.72 20.46 -2.87
CA ALA A 40 -11.53 20.87 -4.26
C ALA A 40 -11.33 22.39 -4.42
N LYS A 41 -11.89 23.20 -3.52
CA LYS A 41 -11.75 24.66 -3.53
C LYS A 41 -10.56 25.16 -2.70
N GLY A 42 -9.87 24.30 -1.99
CA GLY A 42 -8.70 24.66 -1.19
C GLY A 42 -9.00 25.66 -0.07
N THR A 43 -10.19 25.58 0.54
CA THR A 43 -10.54 26.41 1.70
C THR A 43 -9.64 26.09 2.89
N TYR A 44 -9.75 26.80 3.98
CA TYR A 44 -8.96 26.51 5.18
C TYR A 44 -9.18 25.08 5.66
N LEU A 45 -10.44 24.65 5.83
CA LEU A 45 -10.78 23.28 6.19
C LEU A 45 -10.39 22.28 5.10
N GLY A 46 -10.61 22.65 3.83
CA GLY A 46 -10.24 21.81 2.69
C GLY A 46 -8.73 21.53 2.60
N ARG A 47 -7.87 22.48 2.95
CA ARG A 47 -6.42 22.25 3.03
C ARG A 47 -6.02 21.36 4.19
N ILE A 48 -6.74 21.43 5.31
CA ILE A 48 -6.52 20.50 6.45
C ILE A 48 -6.87 19.07 6.03
N LEU A 49 -8.06 18.87 5.46
CA LEU A 49 -8.52 17.56 4.99
C LEU A 49 -7.67 17.03 3.82
N GLY A 50 -7.37 17.91 2.85
CA GLY A 50 -6.52 17.57 1.70
C GLY A 50 -5.06 17.27 2.07
N GLY A 51 -4.63 17.63 3.28
CA GLY A 51 -3.33 17.24 3.84
C GLY A 51 -3.26 15.79 4.31
N GLY A 52 -4.36 15.05 4.23
CA GLY A 52 -4.44 13.63 4.52
C GLY A 52 -4.64 13.27 5.99
N ALA A 53 -4.81 11.97 6.22
CA ALA A 53 -5.16 11.39 7.51
C ALA A 53 -4.10 11.65 8.59
N ALA A 54 -2.82 11.53 8.27
CA ALA A 54 -1.73 11.79 9.20
C ALA A 54 -1.74 13.24 9.71
N ASN A 55 -1.98 14.19 8.81
CA ASN A 55 -2.04 15.61 9.13
C ASN A 55 -3.29 15.94 9.96
N LEU A 56 -4.46 15.44 9.54
CA LEU A 56 -5.71 15.62 10.27
C LEU A 56 -5.59 15.06 11.69
N GLY A 57 -5.09 13.83 11.83
CA GLY A 57 -4.88 13.18 13.12
C GLY A 57 -4.01 14.00 14.05
N LYS A 58 -2.90 14.54 13.55
CA LYS A 58 -2.00 15.39 14.31
C LYS A 58 -2.65 16.72 14.75
N LEU A 59 -3.37 17.38 13.85
CA LEU A 59 -3.99 18.68 14.12
C LEU A 59 -5.15 18.58 15.13
N TYR A 60 -5.91 17.49 15.09
CA TYR A 60 -7.06 17.27 15.97
C TYR A 60 -6.74 16.39 17.20
N GLY A 61 -5.48 15.95 17.35
CA GLY A 61 -5.07 15.13 18.49
C GLY A 61 -5.73 13.75 18.52
N LEU A 62 -6.03 13.18 17.34
CA LEU A 62 -6.69 11.89 17.24
C LEU A 62 -5.73 10.75 17.58
N VAL A 63 -6.21 9.73 18.28
CA VAL A 63 -5.41 8.56 18.69
C VAL A 63 -5.46 7.45 17.64
N ARG A 64 -6.64 7.22 17.03
CA ARG A 64 -6.87 6.15 16.07
C ARG A 64 -6.57 6.59 14.64
N VAL A 65 -5.32 6.88 14.35
CA VAL A 65 -4.88 7.32 13.02
C VAL A 65 -4.27 6.14 12.26
N PRO A 66 -4.98 5.52 11.30
CA PRO A 66 -4.53 4.32 10.60
C PRO A 66 -3.56 4.67 9.46
N VAL A 67 -2.33 5.02 9.80
CA VAL A 67 -1.28 5.37 8.83
C VAL A 67 0.03 4.64 9.14
N VAL A 68 0.79 4.30 8.09
CA VAL A 68 2.17 3.82 8.20
C VAL A 68 3.04 4.70 7.31
N LYS A 69 4.12 5.25 7.84
CA LYS A 69 5.02 6.18 7.15
C LYS A 69 4.27 7.37 6.51
N GLY A 70 3.17 7.81 7.15
CA GLY A 70 2.35 8.92 6.67
C GLY A 70 1.29 8.56 5.62
N GLN A 71 1.25 7.35 5.12
CA GLN A 71 0.27 6.86 4.16
C GLN A 71 -0.85 6.11 4.87
N SER A 72 -2.09 6.36 4.46
CA SER A 72 -3.27 5.72 5.01
C SER A 72 -3.35 4.24 4.70
N ILE A 73 -3.72 3.44 5.70
CA ILE A 73 -3.97 2.01 5.54
C ILE A 73 -5.24 1.79 4.70
N PRO A 74 -5.16 1.06 3.59
CA PRO A 74 -6.32 0.67 2.80
C PRO A 74 -7.25 -0.29 3.56
N ALA A 75 -8.35 -0.70 2.92
CA ALA A 75 -9.38 -1.55 3.54
C ALA A 75 -8.93 -2.97 3.97
N TYR A 76 -7.72 -3.36 3.65
CA TYR A 76 -7.15 -4.65 4.11
C TYR A 76 -6.56 -4.49 5.50
N GLU A 77 -7.33 -4.86 6.51
CA GLU A 77 -7.01 -4.70 7.92
C GLU A 77 -5.79 -5.57 8.32
N PRO A 78 -4.69 -4.99 8.81
CA PRO A 78 -3.42 -5.70 8.99
C PRO A 78 -3.42 -6.76 10.09
N ARG A 79 -4.37 -6.73 11.03
CA ARG A 79 -4.52 -7.75 12.07
C ARG A 79 -5.27 -8.98 11.56
N ALA A 80 -6.15 -8.79 10.55
CA ALA A 80 -6.91 -9.85 9.90
C ALA A 80 -6.16 -10.44 8.69
N VAL A 81 -5.31 -9.65 8.01
CA VAL A 81 -4.48 -10.08 6.89
C VAL A 81 -3.03 -9.78 7.23
N LYS A 82 -2.42 -10.65 8.05
CA LYS A 82 -1.10 -10.39 8.64
C LYS A 82 0.03 -10.26 7.62
N GLY A 83 -0.03 -10.96 6.49
CA GLY A 83 0.93 -10.79 5.41
C GLY A 83 0.89 -9.38 4.83
N GLN A 84 -0.31 -8.82 4.69
CA GLN A 84 -0.47 -7.43 4.28
C GLN A 84 0.01 -6.46 5.36
N GLY A 85 -0.19 -6.78 6.63
CA GLY A 85 0.37 -6.02 7.76
C GLY A 85 1.90 -5.95 7.72
N VAL A 86 2.57 -7.06 7.41
CA VAL A 86 4.04 -7.08 7.21
C VAL A 86 4.42 -6.20 6.03
N THR A 87 3.68 -6.25 4.92
CA THR A 87 3.91 -5.40 3.75
C THR A 87 3.82 -3.92 4.12
N TYR A 88 2.78 -3.48 4.82
CA TYR A 88 2.61 -2.07 5.22
C TYR A 88 3.78 -1.52 6.03
N VAL A 89 4.30 -2.31 6.96
CA VAL A 89 5.39 -1.81 7.83
C VAL A 89 6.75 -1.87 7.17
N THR A 90 6.98 -2.83 6.27
CA THR A 90 8.30 -3.05 5.66
C THR A 90 8.45 -2.43 4.27
N SER A 91 7.34 -2.11 3.59
CA SER A 91 7.36 -1.42 2.31
C SER A 91 8.10 -0.09 2.39
N THR A 92 8.82 0.25 1.35
CA THR A 92 9.49 1.54 1.19
C THR A 92 8.52 2.71 1.06
N MET A 93 7.27 2.45 0.65
CA MET A 93 6.21 3.44 0.51
C MET A 93 5.40 3.67 1.78
N GLY A 94 5.26 2.67 2.65
CA GLY A 94 4.36 2.69 3.80
C GLY A 94 3.14 1.81 3.58
N ALA A 95 1.94 2.28 3.96
CA ALA A 95 0.72 1.48 3.92
C ALA A 95 0.15 1.28 2.50
N ASP A 96 0.98 0.92 1.55
CA ASP A 96 0.52 0.56 0.21
C ASP A 96 0.22 -0.94 0.13
N HIS A 97 -1.03 -1.27 -0.26
CA HIS A 97 -1.44 -2.67 -0.40
C HIS A 97 -0.86 -3.33 -1.66
N THR A 98 -0.52 -2.57 -2.68
CA THR A 98 0.01 -3.09 -3.94
C THR A 98 1.50 -3.36 -3.91
N ALA A 99 2.23 -2.78 -2.95
CA ALA A 99 3.67 -2.98 -2.81
C ALA A 99 4.09 -4.45 -2.67
N GLY A 100 3.20 -5.32 -2.19
CA GLY A 100 3.46 -6.75 -2.06
C GLY A 100 2.19 -7.56 -1.80
N TYR A 101 1.12 -7.23 -2.43
CA TYR A 101 -0.27 -7.70 -2.40
C TYR A 101 -0.50 -9.09 -1.75
N ALA A 102 -0.17 -9.22 -0.46
CA ALA A 102 -0.26 -10.49 0.28
C ALA A 102 -1.70 -11.04 0.38
N VAL A 103 -2.70 -10.19 0.11
CA VAL A 103 -4.11 -10.58 -0.03
C VAL A 103 -4.30 -11.69 -1.06
N ALA A 104 -3.49 -11.72 -2.13
CA ALA A 104 -3.53 -12.77 -3.14
C ALA A 104 -3.43 -14.16 -2.51
N THR A 105 -2.42 -14.39 -1.69
CA THR A 105 -2.14 -15.69 -1.06
C THR A 105 -2.90 -15.88 0.26
N ASN A 106 -3.07 -14.80 1.06
CA ASN A 106 -3.77 -14.89 2.33
C ASN A 106 -5.29 -15.11 2.18
N VAL A 107 -5.91 -14.54 1.16
CA VAL A 107 -7.38 -14.50 1.03
C VAL A 107 -7.88 -15.14 -0.27
N LEU A 108 -7.23 -14.86 -1.40
CA LEU A 108 -7.68 -15.29 -2.71
C LEU A 108 -7.16 -16.67 -3.13
N ASN A 109 -6.24 -17.27 -2.37
CA ASN A 109 -5.55 -18.53 -2.68
C ASN A 109 -4.76 -18.51 -4.01
N SER A 110 -4.36 -17.34 -4.48
CA SER A 110 -3.51 -17.20 -5.66
C SER A 110 -2.04 -17.28 -5.26
N GLY A 111 -1.25 -18.09 -5.95
CA GLY A 111 0.13 -18.39 -5.59
C GLY A 111 0.28 -19.26 -4.33
N GLY A 112 -0.76 -20.04 -3.99
CA GLY A 112 -0.83 -20.87 -2.81
C GLY A 112 -1.66 -20.27 -1.67
N TYR A 113 -1.49 -20.80 -0.45
CA TYR A 113 -2.23 -20.36 0.72
C TYR A 113 -1.34 -20.22 1.95
N VAL A 114 -1.42 -19.07 2.62
CA VAL A 114 -0.86 -18.85 3.97
C VAL A 114 -1.98 -18.29 4.84
N ASP A 115 -2.29 -18.94 5.96
CA ASP A 115 -3.37 -18.56 6.85
C ASP A 115 -3.19 -17.10 7.33
N PRO A 116 -4.11 -16.17 6.96
CA PRO A 116 -3.97 -14.75 7.24
C PRO A 116 -3.91 -14.39 8.72
N LEU A 117 -4.45 -15.26 9.58
CA LEU A 117 -4.53 -15.02 11.03
C LEU A 117 -3.33 -15.57 11.80
N LYS A 118 -2.45 -16.34 11.16
CA LYS A 118 -1.23 -16.87 11.78
C LYS A 118 -0.03 -16.02 11.42
N LYS A 119 1.02 -16.04 12.25
CA LYS A 119 2.26 -15.31 12.01
C LYS A 119 3.24 -16.07 11.10
N GLU A 120 3.09 -17.39 11.05
CA GLU A 120 3.98 -18.31 10.33
C GLU A 120 3.88 -18.04 8.81
N GLY A 121 5.03 -17.92 8.15
CA GLY A 121 5.14 -17.72 6.70
C GLY A 121 4.87 -16.31 6.19
N GLN A 122 4.34 -15.38 7.01
CA GLN A 122 3.95 -14.04 6.54
C GLN A 122 5.14 -13.19 6.11
N VAL A 123 6.27 -13.30 6.80
CA VAL A 123 7.48 -12.52 6.48
C VAL A 123 8.03 -12.92 5.12
N ASP A 124 8.16 -14.22 4.88
CA ASP A 124 8.66 -14.73 3.60
C ASP A 124 7.69 -14.44 2.46
N LEU A 125 6.38 -14.61 2.70
CA LEU A 125 5.33 -14.24 1.77
C LEU A 125 5.44 -12.77 1.37
N SER A 126 5.40 -11.86 2.34
CA SER A 126 5.46 -10.43 2.09
C SER A 126 6.74 -10.03 1.36
N ARG A 127 7.90 -10.52 1.80
CA ARG A 127 9.18 -10.25 1.15
C ARG A 127 9.17 -10.67 -0.32
N ASN A 128 8.75 -11.89 -0.61
CA ASN A 128 8.77 -12.43 -1.97
C ASN A 128 7.80 -11.67 -2.89
N LEU A 129 6.61 -11.35 -2.38
CA LEU A 129 5.63 -10.56 -3.13
C LEU A 129 6.08 -9.11 -3.35
N GLN A 130 6.74 -8.46 -2.39
CA GLN A 130 7.31 -7.13 -2.59
C GLN A 130 8.38 -7.14 -3.71
N ILE A 131 9.26 -8.15 -3.71
CA ILE A 131 10.27 -8.32 -4.78
C ILE A 131 9.59 -8.53 -6.14
N ALA A 132 8.59 -9.40 -6.21
CA ALA A 132 7.86 -9.66 -7.44
C ALA A 132 7.09 -8.43 -7.93
N SER A 133 6.42 -7.70 -7.04
CA SER A 133 5.71 -6.46 -7.38
C SER A 133 6.66 -5.41 -7.93
N ALA A 134 7.78 -5.14 -7.26
CA ALA A 134 8.77 -4.17 -7.73
C ALA A 134 9.33 -4.54 -9.11
N ALA A 135 9.54 -5.83 -9.36
CA ALA A 135 9.97 -6.32 -10.68
C ALA A 135 8.90 -6.10 -11.74
N ILE A 136 7.64 -6.48 -11.48
CA ILE A 136 6.52 -6.35 -12.42
C ILE A 136 6.23 -4.88 -12.71
N ASP A 137 6.17 -4.03 -11.70
CA ASP A 137 5.92 -2.59 -11.85
C ASP A 137 6.96 -1.94 -12.78
N SER A 138 8.22 -2.40 -12.71
CA SER A 138 9.30 -1.92 -13.58
C SER A 138 9.13 -2.32 -15.04
N THR A 139 8.30 -3.31 -15.34
CA THR A 139 7.96 -3.70 -16.72
C THR A 139 6.85 -2.85 -17.33
N GLY A 140 6.18 -2.02 -16.53
CA GLY A 140 4.99 -1.26 -16.92
C GLY A 140 3.71 -2.10 -16.94
N MET A 141 3.76 -3.34 -16.48
CA MET A 141 2.57 -4.20 -16.38
C MET A 141 1.73 -3.84 -15.14
N CYS A 142 0.42 -3.95 -15.29
CA CYS A 142 -0.48 -3.77 -14.16
C CYS A 142 -0.34 -4.93 -13.17
N ILE A 143 -0.39 -4.65 -11.86
CA ILE A 143 -0.29 -5.69 -10.82
C ILE A 143 -1.36 -6.78 -10.95
N PHE A 144 -2.52 -6.50 -11.51
CA PHE A 144 -3.54 -7.52 -11.76
C PHE A 144 -3.11 -8.57 -12.79
N THR A 145 -2.11 -8.30 -13.62
CA THR A 145 -1.50 -9.33 -14.49
C THR A 145 -0.57 -10.26 -13.73
N ALA A 146 -0.20 -9.93 -12.50
CA ALA A 146 0.62 -10.80 -11.65
C ALA A 146 -0.16 -12.02 -11.13
N PHE A 147 -1.49 -11.95 -10.98
CA PHE A 147 -2.28 -13.08 -10.51
C PHE A 147 -2.12 -14.33 -11.39
N PRO A 148 -2.31 -14.24 -12.73
CA PRO A 148 -1.99 -15.37 -13.59
C PRO A 148 -0.53 -15.85 -13.44
N ALA A 149 0.42 -14.96 -13.24
CA ALA A 149 1.83 -15.34 -13.08
C ALA A 149 2.13 -16.07 -11.76
N LEU A 150 1.29 -15.92 -10.74
CA LEU A 150 1.38 -16.68 -9.49
C LEU A 150 0.83 -18.10 -9.63
N ASP A 151 -0.16 -18.30 -10.50
CA ASP A 151 -0.91 -19.56 -10.60
C ASP A 151 -0.54 -20.37 -11.86
N ASP A 152 -0.13 -19.71 -12.94
CA ASP A 152 0.28 -20.36 -14.20
C ASP A 152 1.78 -20.22 -14.43
N PRO A 153 2.54 -21.34 -14.39
CA PRO A 153 3.99 -21.32 -14.58
C PRO A 153 4.44 -20.82 -15.96
N ALA A 154 3.55 -20.73 -16.95
CA ALA A 154 3.88 -20.22 -18.28
C ALA A 154 3.87 -18.68 -18.35
N CYS A 155 3.18 -17.99 -17.45
CA CYS A 155 2.97 -16.54 -17.54
C CYS A 155 4.26 -15.74 -17.32
N LEU A 156 5.03 -16.07 -16.28
CA LEU A 156 6.28 -15.33 -16.00
C LEU A 156 7.34 -15.52 -17.08
N PRO A 157 7.61 -16.75 -17.59
CA PRO A 157 8.48 -16.94 -18.74
C PRO A 157 8.04 -16.14 -19.98
N ALA A 158 6.72 -16.16 -20.30
CA ALA A 158 6.19 -15.42 -21.44
C ALA A 158 6.42 -13.89 -21.30
N LEU A 159 6.26 -13.34 -20.10
CA LEU A 159 6.55 -11.93 -19.82
C LEU A 159 8.05 -11.63 -20.09
N ILE A 160 8.93 -12.49 -19.64
CA ILE A 160 10.39 -12.33 -19.84
C ILE A 160 10.75 -12.42 -21.33
N ASP A 161 10.15 -13.35 -22.05
CA ASP A 161 10.34 -13.48 -23.50
C ASP A 161 9.88 -12.22 -24.25
N MET A 162 8.77 -11.61 -23.84
CA MET A 162 8.29 -10.33 -24.40
C MET A 162 9.31 -9.20 -24.16
N ILE A 163 9.87 -9.09 -22.95
CA ILE A 163 10.90 -8.10 -22.60
C ILE A 163 12.15 -8.33 -23.43
N ASN A 164 12.62 -9.58 -23.49
CA ASN A 164 13.79 -9.97 -24.26
C ASN A 164 13.62 -9.63 -25.75
N ALA A 165 12.48 -9.98 -26.33
CA ALA A 165 12.18 -9.68 -27.72
C ALA A 165 12.10 -8.17 -28.00
N ARG A 166 11.52 -7.39 -27.06
CA ARG A 166 11.36 -5.93 -27.24
C ARG A 166 12.68 -5.17 -27.18
N PHE A 167 13.58 -5.60 -26.28
CA PHE A 167 14.81 -4.86 -25.97
C PHE A 167 16.09 -5.54 -26.49
N GLY A 168 16.00 -6.70 -27.16
CA GLY A 168 17.15 -7.49 -27.57
C GLY A 168 17.98 -7.99 -26.38
N ALA A 169 17.35 -8.22 -25.25
CA ALA A 169 17.98 -8.69 -24.02
C ALA A 169 17.98 -10.22 -23.96
N ASN A 170 18.63 -10.77 -22.93
CA ASN A 170 18.62 -12.22 -22.65
C ASN A 170 18.46 -12.43 -21.14
N LEU A 171 17.39 -11.84 -20.58
CA LEU A 171 17.08 -11.92 -19.16
C LEU A 171 16.50 -13.29 -18.81
N THR A 172 16.83 -13.75 -17.61
CA THR A 172 16.26 -14.93 -16.97
C THR A 172 15.25 -14.52 -15.87
N ILE A 173 14.56 -15.48 -15.29
CA ILE A 173 13.68 -15.26 -14.12
C ILE A 173 14.49 -14.67 -12.94
N ASP A 174 15.68 -15.19 -12.72
CA ASP A 174 16.55 -14.72 -11.63
C ASP A 174 17.00 -13.27 -11.84
N ASP A 175 17.25 -12.86 -13.08
CA ASP A 175 17.60 -11.46 -13.40
C ASP A 175 16.44 -10.53 -13.08
N VAL A 176 15.22 -10.91 -13.41
CA VAL A 176 14.00 -10.12 -13.11
C VAL A 176 13.75 -10.03 -11.61
N LEU A 177 13.89 -11.13 -10.86
CA LEU A 177 13.78 -11.12 -9.40
C LEU A 177 14.91 -10.30 -8.75
N ASN A 178 16.12 -10.36 -9.27
CA ASN A 178 17.23 -9.53 -8.81
C ASN A 178 16.99 -8.05 -9.10
N LEU A 179 16.35 -7.71 -10.21
CA LEU A 179 15.91 -6.34 -10.49
C LEU A 179 14.98 -5.84 -9.36
N GLY A 180 13.94 -6.60 -9.01
CA GLY A 180 13.03 -6.23 -7.92
C GLY A 180 13.76 -6.03 -6.58
N LYS A 181 14.70 -6.92 -6.23
CA LYS A 181 15.54 -6.75 -5.02
C LYS A 181 16.36 -5.47 -5.05
N ASN A 182 17.00 -5.17 -6.17
CA ASN A 182 17.85 -3.99 -6.32
C ASN A 182 17.04 -2.69 -6.26
N ILE A 183 15.81 -2.70 -6.80
CA ILE A 183 14.90 -1.56 -6.71
C ILE A 183 14.54 -1.30 -5.24
N LEU A 184 14.04 -2.30 -4.52
CA LEU A 184 13.68 -2.17 -3.11
C LEU A 184 14.89 -1.74 -2.25
N GLN A 185 16.08 -2.25 -2.53
CA GLN A 185 17.30 -1.82 -1.84
C GLN A 185 17.61 -0.35 -2.11
N THR A 186 17.49 0.11 -3.34
CA THR A 186 17.74 1.50 -3.74
C THR A 186 16.73 2.44 -3.06
N GLU A 187 15.46 2.08 -3.04
CA GLU A 187 14.39 2.84 -2.37
C GLU A 187 14.62 2.89 -0.84
N HIS A 188 15.01 1.75 -0.26
CA HIS A 188 15.32 1.67 1.17
C HIS A 188 16.52 2.57 1.54
N ASP A 189 17.58 2.54 0.73
CA ASP A 189 18.75 3.39 0.93
C ASP A 189 18.40 4.88 0.79
N PHE A 190 17.51 5.22 -0.14
CA PHE A 190 16.96 6.58 -0.27
C PHE A 190 16.21 6.98 1.01
N ASN A 191 15.31 6.12 1.49
CA ASN A 191 14.54 6.38 2.70
C ASN A 191 15.42 6.56 3.94
N LEU A 192 16.46 5.74 4.09
CA LEU A 192 17.43 5.91 5.18
C LEU A 192 18.12 7.28 5.13
N LYS A 193 18.53 7.71 3.94
CA LYS A 193 19.14 9.04 3.73
C LYS A 193 18.15 10.18 3.97
N ALA A 194 16.85 9.95 3.71
CA ALA A 194 15.79 10.90 4.02
C ALA A 194 15.34 10.89 5.49
N GLY A 195 15.93 10.03 6.34
CA GLY A 195 15.63 9.95 7.77
C GLY A 195 14.53 8.94 8.13
N LEU A 196 14.02 8.15 7.17
CA LEU A 196 13.06 7.08 7.42
C LEU A 196 13.81 5.78 7.74
N GLY A 197 14.12 5.54 9.00
CA GLY A 197 14.75 4.31 9.47
C GLY A 197 13.77 3.31 10.08
N LYS A 198 14.30 2.26 10.71
CA LYS A 198 13.55 1.17 11.36
C LYS A 198 12.46 1.63 12.35
N ALA A 199 12.58 2.81 12.93
CA ALA A 199 11.56 3.36 13.83
C ALA A 199 10.24 3.64 13.12
N SER A 200 10.25 3.81 11.79
CA SER A 200 9.05 3.98 10.96
C SER A 200 8.38 2.66 10.58
N ASP A 201 9.08 1.52 10.73
CA ASP A 201 8.60 0.19 10.34
C ASP A 201 7.69 -0.38 11.43
N ARG A 202 6.54 0.23 11.64
CA ARG A 202 5.58 -0.17 12.67
C ARG A 202 4.14 0.12 12.25
N ILE A 203 3.22 -0.72 12.73
CA ILE A 203 1.78 -0.42 12.65
C ILE A 203 1.41 0.71 13.61
N PRO A 204 0.28 1.40 13.40
CA PRO A 204 -0.24 2.39 14.33
C PRO A 204 -0.36 1.84 15.74
N GLU A 205 -0.04 2.65 16.74
CA GLU A 205 0.05 2.21 18.15
C GLU A 205 -1.28 1.65 18.66
N PHE A 206 -2.41 2.26 18.32
CA PHE A 206 -3.74 1.80 18.77
C PHE A 206 -4.04 0.36 18.35
N MET A 207 -3.52 -0.10 17.21
CA MET A 207 -3.74 -1.47 16.71
C MET A 207 -3.07 -2.56 17.56
N LYS A 208 -2.25 -2.19 18.54
CA LYS A 208 -1.64 -3.14 19.48
C LYS A 208 -2.55 -3.46 20.67
N TYR A 209 -3.52 -2.60 20.95
CA TYR A 209 -4.33 -2.65 22.17
C TYR A 209 -5.81 -2.90 21.90
N GLU A 210 -6.25 -2.79 20.67
CA GLU A 210 -7.62 -3.03 20.20
C GLU A 210 -7.68 -4.24 19.25
#